data_41241428df444af2885b417c92074779
#
_entry.id   41241428df444af2885b417c92074779
#
_cell.length_a   1.000
_cell.length_b   1.000
_cell.length_c   1.000
_cell.angle_alpha   90.00
_cell.angle_beta   90.00
_cell.angle_gamma   90.00
#
_symmetry.space_group_name_H-M   'P 1'
#
loop_
_entity.id
_entity.type
_entity.pdbx_description
1 polymer ?
#
loop_
_entity_poly.entity_id
_entity_poly.type
_entity_poly.pdbx_seq_one_letter_code
_entity_poly.pdbx_strand_id
1 'polypeptide(L)'
;IIIDKQHPFPFLKNKELYVTVQLFSKKNVKVGIIPVKHEHFERLIPLDNTGKRFIPAEEVILQFADLVFKNFKVIDKTIMRVTRNADLDFSHASEDFREFMTEAIKKRKKLAPVRLELSGEFSRAALDYICKKLDLKNERVFYSRIPLDLSYLFSLHELSSESCLKYNKREPQKPSCIADNRSIFSQVKSKDILLSYPYESIEPFIRLLRESAADPKVTSIKITLYRLARNSKVIDALCSAAENGKDVFVMIELRARFDEENNIEWSKILQNAGCHVIYGPDGFKAHSKLLLITRKTTSGFEYVTQIGTGNYNEKTATLYSDLTLMTADAEIAEDAENVFDALLTGTFVESTKKLLVAPLCLQNKLLEMADEEIEHAKNGEPAYIAAKVNSLTDKKIINKLVEASCFGVKIELVVRGICCIIPGVPGITENITVRSIVGRFLEHSRIYIFGTDERRKMYISSADYMTRNTVKRVEVAAPVLDERLKKRINCMFDIMLKDNVKARIMKNDAVYAKQPIPENAAEINSQEYFYDEAYKNAAAKKERQVRAKLKKAEKSQKTPIKKKNSGK
;
A
#
# COMPACT_ATOMS: atom_id res chain seq x y z
N ILE A 1 -37.41 8.67 -11.08
CA ILE A 1 -38.17 9.12 -9.90
C ILE A 1 -38.50 10.58 -10.10
N ILE A 2 -39.77 10.94 -9.97
CA ILE A 2 -40.23 12.34 -9.98
C ILE A 2 -40.45 12.74 -8.53
N ILE A 3 -39.91 13.88 -8.13
CA ILE A 3 -40.01 14.40 -6.78
C ILE A 3 -41.05 15.52 -6.77
N ASP A 4 -42.08 15.35 -6.02
CA ASP A 4 -43.16 16.33 -5.78
C ASP A 4 -43.70 16.24 -4.34
N LYS A 5 -44.86 16.86 -4.09
CA LYS A 5 -45.45 16.83 -2.75
C LYS A 5 -45.91 15.43 -2.31
N GLN A 6 -46.19 14.52 -3.25
CA GLN A 6 -46.68 13.16 -2.97
C GLN A 6 -45.55 12.14 -2.92
N HIS A 7 -44.44 12.42 -3.60
CA HIS A 7 -43.28 11.54 -3.66
C HIS A 7 -42.08 12.15 -2.92
N PRO A 8 -41.67 11.55 -1.81
CA PRO A 8 -40.55 12.08 -1.00
C PRO A 8 -39.22 12.06 -1.77
N PHE A 9 -38.31 12.92 -1.35
CA PHE A 9 -36.96 12.96 -1.92
C PHE A 9 -36.24 11.62 -1.70
N PRO A 10 -35.72 10.98 -2.76
CA PRO A 10 -35.10 9.67 -2.64
C PRO A 10 -33.79 9.76 -1.87
N PHE A 11 -33.44 8.67 -1.23
CA PHE A 11 -32.10 8.57 -0.64
C PHE A 11 -31.05 8.44 -1.74
N LEU A 12 -30.21 9.46 -1.89
CA LEU A 12 -29.08 9.44 -2.82
C LEU A 12 -27.88 8.78 -2.15
N LYS A 13 -27.40 7.68 -2.73
CA LYS A 13 -26.27 6.94 -2.20
C LYS A 13 -24.94 7.71 -2.36
N ASN A 14 -23.98 7.41 -1.51
CA ASN A 14 -22.68 8.07 -1.50
C ASN A 14 -21.91 7.79 -2.80
N LYS A 15 -21.49 8.87 -3.48
CA LYS A 15 -20.68 8.85 -4.72
C LYS A 15 -21.33 8.16 -5.93
N GLU A 16 -22.59 7.81 -5.90
CA GLU A 16 -23.31 7.37 -7.09
C GLU A 16 -23.65 8.57 -8.01
N LEU A 17 -23.70 8.29 -9.31
CA LEU A 17 -24.08 9.27 -10.32
C LEU A 17 -25.60 9.26 -10.54
N TYR A 18 -26.16 10.43 -10.74
CA TYR A 18 -27.57 10.63 -11.03
C TYR A 18 -27.72 11.65 -12.16
N VAL A 19 -28.52 11.36 -13.14
CA VAL A 19 -29.01 12.37 -14.07
C VAL A 19 -30.24 13.03 -13.44
N THR A 20 -30.19 14.35 -13.32
CA THR A 20 -31.22 15.17 -12.66
C THR A 20 -31.76 16.15 -13.64
N VAL A 21 -33.07 16.27 -13.69
CA VAL A 21 -33.80 17.17 -14.59
C VAL A 21 -34.73 18.08 -13.85
N GLN A 22 -34.86 19.31 -14.29
CA GLN A 22 -35.98 20.19 -13.90
C GLN A 22 -37.12 19.99 -14.87
N LEU A 23 -38.31 19.69 -14.33
CA LEU A 23 -39.54 19.49 -15.07
C LEU A 23 -40.41 20.74 -14.99
N PHE A 24 -41.04 21.11 -16.10
CA PHE A 24 -41.94 22.24 -16.13
C PHE A 24 -43.13 22.03 -15.19
N SER A 25 -43.43 23.04 -14.38
CA SER A 25 -44.58 23.07 -13.50
C SER A 25 -45.00 24.51 -13.26
N LYS A 26 -46.32 24.77 -13.31
CA LYS A 26 -46.87 26.13 -13.13
C LYS A 26 -46.84 26.64 -11.69
N LYS A 27 -46.78 25.76 -10.69
CA LYS A 27 -46.94 26.11 -9.28
C LYS A 27 -45.73 25.84 -8.38
N ASN A 28 -44.90 24.84 -8.70
CA ASN A 28 -43.78 24.41 -7.84
C ASN A 28 -42.61 23.89 -8.68
N VAL A 29 -41.40 23.92 -8.13
CA VAL A 29 -40.23 23.26 -8.72
C VAL A 29 -40.46 21.75 -8.65
N LYS A 30 -40.44 21.08 -9.81
CA LYS A 30 -40.45 19.62 -9.92
C LYS A 30 -39.09 19.15 -10.43
N VAL A 31 -38.54 18.12 -9.77
CA VAL A 31 -37.26 17.54 -10.13
C VAL A 31 -37.44 16.07 -10.45
N GLY A 32 -36.88 15.62 -11.56
CA GLY A 32 -36.73 14.22 -11.91
C GLY A 32 -35.34 13.72 -11.62
N ILE A 33 -35.17 12.51 -11.10
CA ILE A 33 -33.89 11.89 -10.83
C ILE A 33 -33.83 10.50 -11.46
N ILE A 34 -32.80 10.24 -12.27
CA ILE A 34 -32.52 8.94 -12.88
C ILE A 34 -31.19 8.44 -12.29
N PRO A 35 -31.17 7.34 -11.51
CA PRO A 35 -29.95 6.75 -11.03
C PRO A 35 -29.19 6.09 -12.18
N VAL A 36 -27.88 6.34 -12.26
CA VAL A 36 -26.98 5.70 -13.23
C VAL A 36 -26.41 4.44 -12.57
N LYS A 37 -27.07 3.29 -12.81
CA LYS A 37 -26.71 2.02 -12.20
C LYS A 37 -25.83 1.17 -13.13
N HIS A 38 -24.55 1.09 -12.85
CA HIS A 38 -23.60 0.27 -13.62
C HIS A 38 -23.76 -1.25 -13.42
N GLU A 39 -24.65 -1.67 -12.54
CA GLU A 39 -25.01 -3.08 -12.36
C GLU A 39 -25.74 -3.66 -13.59
N HIS A 40 -26.31 -2.80 -14.44
CA HIS A 40 -27.15 -3.22 -15.56
C HIS A 40 -26.53 -2.94 -16.93
N PHE A 41 -25.45 -2.16 -17.00
CA PHE A 41 -24.79 -1.80 -18.27
C PHE A 41 -23.35 -1.33 -18.04
N GLU A 42 -22.52 -1.50 -19.07
CA GLU A 42 -21.15 -0.99 -19.10
C GLU A 42 -21.16 0.54 -19.04
N ARG A 43 -20.31 1.14 -18.20
CA ARG A 43 -20.26 2.60 -18.07
C ARG A 43 -19.71 3.28 -19.32
N LEU A 44 -18.74 2.66 -20.00
CA LEU A 44 -18.21 3.13 -21.26
C LEU A 44 -18.84 2.38 -22.41
N ILE A 45 -19.60 3.07 -23.23
CA ILE A 45 -20.26 2.53 -24.41
C ILE A 45 -19.39 2.83 -25.64
N PRO A 46 -18.92 1.81 -26.38
CA PRO A 46 -18.17 2.03 -27.60
C PRO A 46 -19.07 2.65 -28.66
N LEU A 47 -18.60 3.68 -29.35
CA LEU A 47 -19.30 4.33 -30.46
C LEU A 47 -19.00 3.67 -31.82
N ASP A 48 -17.94 2.87 -31.86
CA ASP A 48 -17.54 2.12 -33.05
C ASP A 48 -16.68 0.90 -32.65
N ASN A 49 -16.36 0.08 -33.65
CA ASN A 49 -15.53 -1.12 -33.46
C ASN A 49 -14.01 -0.84 -33.43
N THR A 50 -13.59 0.42 -33.48
CA THR A 50 -12.15 0.76 -33.51
C THR A 50 -11.50 0.71 -32.14
N GLY A 51 -12.28 0.75 -31.05
CA GLY A 51 -11.79 0.84 -29.68
C GLY A 51 -11.12 2.18 -29.36
N LYS A 52 -11.48 3.25 -30.10
CA LYS A 52 -10.92 4.60 -29.95
C LYS A 52 -11.91 5.62 -29.46
N ARG A 53 -13.20 5.40 -29.66
CA ARG A 53 -14.27 6.33 -29.28
C ARG A 53 -15.26 5.68 -28.34
N PHE A 54 -15.48 6.33 -27.22
CA PHE A 54 -16.40 5.88 -26.17
C PHE A 54 -17.24 7.06 -25.67
N ILE A 55 -18.42 6.76 -25.19
CA ILE A 55 -19.28 7.71 -24.49
C ILE A 55 -19.64 7.15 -23.11
N PRO A 56 -19.56 7.95 -22.03
CA PRO A 56 -20.08 7.53 -20.73
C PRO A 56 -21.60 7.34 -20.78
N ALA A 57 -22.10 6.29 -20.14
CA ALA A 57 -23.53 5.99 -20.10
C ALA A 57 -24.37 7.11 -19.48
N GLU A 58 -23.81 7.82 -18.48
CA GLU A 58 -24.46 9.01 -17.88
C GLU A 58 -24.71 10.11 -18.89
N GLU A 59 -23.85 10.30 -19.89
CA GLU A 59 -24.05 11.29 -20.96
C GLU A 59 -25.17 10.87 -21.92
N VAL A 60 -25.26 9.57 -22.24
CA VAL A 60 -26.36 9.03 -23.04
C VAL A 60 -27.68 9.23 -22.30
N ILE A 61 -27.73 8.89 -21.01
CA ILE A 61 -28.94 9.08 -20.19
C ILE A 61 -29.31 10.57 -20.10
N LEU A 62 -28.30 11.46 -19.92
CA LEU A 62 -28.53 12.90 -19.91
C LEU A 62 -29.13 13.38 -21.22
N GLN A 63 -28.56 12.96 -22.36
CA GLN A 63 -29.05 13.35 -23.69
C GLN A 63 -30.49 12.96 -23.92
N PHE A 64 -30.86 11.73 -23.55
CA PHE A 64 -32.20 11.15 -23.78
C PHE A 64 -33.11 11.21 -22.55
N ALA A 65 -32.84 12.05 -21.56
CA ALA A 65 -33.65 12.18 -20.34
C ALA A 65 -35.12 12.56 -20.64
N ASP A 66 -35.36 13.33 -21.71
CA ASP A 66 -36.68 13.70 -22.17
C ASP A 66 -37.56 12.47 -22.51
N LEU A 67 -36.97 11.39 -23.01
CA LEU A 67 -37.69 10.15 -23.30
C LEU A 67 -38.14 9.41 -22.04
N VAL A 68 -37.42 9.61 -20.91
CA VAL A 68 -37.82 9.04 -19.61
C VAL A 68 -38.98 9.80 -19.00
N PHE A 69 -39.04 11.12 -19.21
CA PHE A 69 -40.07 12.01 -18.65
C PHE A 69 -41.09 12.46 -19.71
N LYS A 70 -41.54 11.56 -20.57
CA LYS A 70 -42.44 11.85 -21.73
C LYS A 70 -43.63 12.73 -21.44
N ASN A 71 -44.20 12.65 -20.23
CA ASN A 71 -45.39 13.41 -19.81
C ASN A 71 -45.06 14.80 -19.25
N PHE A 72 -43.78 15.19 -19.26
CA PHE A 72 -43.34 16.46 -18.71
C PHE A 72 -42.36 17.15 -19.69
N LYS A 73 -42.44 18.46 -19.76
CA LYS A 73 -41.43 19.24 -20.48
C LYS A 73 -40.20 19.37 -19.58
N VAL A 74 -39.06 18.85 -20.03
CA VAL A 74 -37.75 19.06 -19.39
C VAL A 74 -37.31 20.48 -19.70
N ILE A 75 -36.92 21.25 -18.67
CA ILE A 75 -36.48 22.64 -18.78
C ILE A 75 -34.95 22.70 -18.75
N ASP A 76 -34.37 21.91 -17.86
CA ASP A 76 -32.91 21.88 -17.64
C ASP A 76 -32.49 20.51 -17.12
N LYS A 77 -31.24 20.11 -17.35
CA LYS A 77 -30.72 18.80 -16.98
C LYS A 77 -29.23 18.82 -16.71
N THR A 78 -28.81 18.04 -15.72
CA THR A 78 -27.39 17.90 -15.32
C THR A 78 -27.12 16.52 -14.75
N ILE A 79 -25.84 16.14 -14.71
CA ILE A 79 -25.38 14.97 -13.93
C ILE A 79 -24.98 15.48 -12.56
N MET A 80 -25.40 14.79 -11.51
CA MET A 80 -25.02 15.12 -10.14
C MET A 80 -24.43 13.94 -9.38
N ARG A 81 -23.60 14.25 -8.38
CA ARG A 81 -23.03 13.28 -7.44
C ARG A 81 -23.04 13.85 -6.03
N VAL A 82 -23.49 13.07 -5.07
CA VAL A 82 -23.50 13.43 -3.65
C VAL A 82 -22.37 12.72 -2.94
N THR A 83 -21.52 13.45 -2.23
CA THR A 83 -20.57 12.87 -1.29
C THR A 83 -21.12 13.03 0.13
N ARG A 84 -21.17 11.92 0.87
CA ARG A 84 -21.61 11.87 2.27
C ARG A 84 -20.42 11.82 3.19
N ASN A 85 -20.60 12.29 4.42
CA ASN A 85 -19.58 12.13 5.45
C ASN A 85 -19.20 10.64 5.57
N ALA A 86 -17.92 10.37 5.73
CA ALA A 86 -17.39 9.02 5.90
C ALA A 86 -16.69 8.83 7.26
N ASP A 87 -16.59 9.91 8.06
CA ASP A 87 -15.95 9.85 9.35
C ASP A 87 -16.96 9.29 10.37
N LEU A 88 -16.56 8.19 10.98
CA LEU A 88 -17.20 7.59 12.13
C LEU A 88 -16.26 7.76 13.31
N ASP A 89 -16.82 8.20 14.42
CA ASP A 89 -16.12 8.16 15.69
C ASP A 89 -16.21 6.73 16.23
N PHE A 90 -15.04 6.10 16.42
CA PHE A 90 -14.92 4.74 16.95
C PHE A 90 -14.48 4.76 18.43
N SER A 91 -14.79 5.83 19.15
CA SER A 91 -14.32 6.08 20.52
C SER A 91 -14.92 5.15 21.59
N HIS A 92 -15.92 4.35 21.26
CA HIS A 92 -16.54 3.41 22.18
C HIS A 92 -16.41 1.98 21.66
N ALA A 93 -15.52 1.19 22.25
CA ALA A 93 -15.48 -0.25 22.04
C ALA A 93 -16.66 -0.91 22.77
N SER A 94 -17.49 -1.64 22.03
CA SER A 94 -18.44 -2.59 22.60
C SER A 94 -17.77 -3.94 22.80
N GLU A 95 -18.31 -4.79 23.64
CA GLU A 95 -17.80 -6.15 23.89
C GLU A 95 -17.63 -6.99 22.62
N ASP A 96 -18.43 -6.71 21.56
CA ASP A 96 -18.19 -7.25 20.19
C ASP A 96 -17.85 -6.13 19.20
N PHE A 97 -16.55 -5.85 19.07
CA PHE A 97 -16.03 -4.82 18.17
C PHE A 97 -16.39 -5.08 16.69
N ARG A 98 -16.52 -6.34 16.28
CA ARG A 98 -16.91 -6.69 14.91
C ARG A 98 -18.40 -6.35 14.64
N GLU A 99 -19.28 -6.63 15.58
CA GLU A 99 -20.70 -6.29 15.49
C GLU A 99 -20.88 -4.78 15.47
N PHE A 100 -20.20 -4.08 16.37
CA PHE A 100 -20.11 -2.62 16.38
C PHE A 100 -19.66 -2.05 15.03
N MET A 101 -18.58 -2.59 14.43
CA MET A 101 -18.08 -2.15 13.11
C MET A 101 -19.11 -2.43 12.01
N THR A 102 -19.79 -3.55 12.06
CA THR A 102 -20.86 -3.88 11.09
C THR A 102 -22.01 -2.88 11.14
N GLU A 103 -22.46 -2.51 12.32
CA GLU A 103 -23.48 -1.47 12.50
C GLU A 103 -22.98 -0.09 12.11
N ALA A 104 -21.75 0.27 12.50
CA ALA A 104 -21.13 1.53 12.16
C ALA A 104 -21.04 1.72 10.63
N ILE A 105 -20.68 0.68 9.87
CA ILE A 105 -20.68 0.71 8.41
C ILE A 105 -22.08 0.92 7.84
N LYS A 106 -23.09 0.25 8.41
CA LYS A 106 -24.50 0.49 8.01
C LYS A 106 -24.93 1.94 8.27
N LYS A 107 -24.57 2.49 9.44
CA LYS A 107 -24.83 3.90 9.80
C LYS A 107 -24.08 4.86 8.86
N ARG A 108 -22.80 4.56 8.52
CA ARG A 108 -21.99 5.37 7.60
C ARG A 108 -22.65 5.56 6.23
N LYS A 109 -23.30 4.55 5.70
CA LYS A 109 -24.02 4.64 4.41
C LYS A 109 -25.13 5.70 4.43
N LYS A 110 -25.64 6.07 5.62
CA LYS A 110 -26.72 7.03 5.84
C LYS A 110 -26.26 8.40 6.38
N LEU A 111 -24.96 8.61 6.56
CA LEU A 111 -24.44 9.88 7.09
C LEU A 111 -24.81 11.08 6.21
N ALA A 112 -24.78 12.27 6.81
CA ALA A 112 -25.18 13.52 6.17
C ALA A 112 -24.37 13.80 4.89
N PRO A 113 -25.00 14.38 3.85
CA PRO A 113 -24.32 14.91 2.69
C PRO A 113 -23.35 16.02 3.11
N VAL A 114 -22.15 16.05 2.52
CA VAL A 114 -21.14 17.10 2.78
C VAL A 114 -20.72 17.83 1.51
N ARG A 115 -21.09 17.29 0.33
CA ARG A 115 -20.74 17.88 -0.97
C ARG A 115 -21.72 17.42 -2.04
N LEU A 116 -22.13 18.38 -2.89
CA LEU A 116 -22.86 18.15 -4.12
C LEU A 116 -21.98 18.56 -5.30
N GLU A 117 -21.82 17.71 -6.28
CA GLU A 117 -21.07 17.95 -7.50
C GLU A 117 -22.01 17.90 -8.70
N LEU A 118 -21.88 18.84 -9.63
CA LEU A 118 -22.66 18.95 -10.86
C LEU A 118 -21.74 18.99 -12.09
N SER A 119 -22.15 18.36 -13.20
CA SER A 119 -21.41 18.36 -14.46
C SER A 119 -21.73 19.59 -15.34
N GLY A 120 -21.87 20.76 -14.75
CA GLY A 120 -22.19 21.97 -15.45
C GLY A 120 -23.21 22.82 -14.71
N GLU A 121 -23.66 23.88 -15.33
CA GLU A 121 -24.69 24.76 -14.78
C GLU A 121 -26.01 24.01 -14.66
N PHE A 122 -26.80 24.40 -13.70
CA PHE A 122 -28.13 23.87 -13.47
C PHE A 122 -29.05 24.95 -12.91
N SER A 123 -30.31 24.91 -13.24
CA SER A 123 -31.33 25.86 -12.81
C SER A 123 -31.23 26.17 -11.31
N ARG A 124 -31.11 27.43 -10.99
CA ARG A 124 -30.97 27.90 -9.60
C ARG A 124 -32.12 27.42 -8.71
N ALA A 125 -33.35 27.50 -9.21
CA ALA A 125 -34.52 27.06 -8.46
C ALA A 125 -34.53 25.56 -8.15
N ALA A 126 -34.09 24.73 -9.11
CA ALA A 126 -33.99 23.29 -8.91
C ALA A 126 -32.82 22.95 -7.98
N LEU A 127 -31.70 23.64 -8.11
CA LEU A 127 -30.53 23.48 -7.24
C LEU A 127 -30.85 23.82 -5.78
N ASP A 128 -31.43 24.99 -5.53
CA ASP A 128 -31.83 25.41 -4.18
C ASP A 128 -32.83 24.41 -3.55
N TYR A 129 -33.75 23.87 -4.36
CA TYR A 129 -34.64 22.82 -3.91
C TYR A 129 -33.90 21.54 -3.48
N ILE A 130 -32.94 21.07 -4.29
CA ILE A 130 -32.11 19.89 -3.98
C ILE A 130 -31.25 20.13 -2.75
N CYS A 131 -30.58 21.28 -2.66
CA CYS A 131 -29.76 21.65 -1.51
C CYS A 131 -30.58 21.67 -0.21
N LYS A 132 -31.77 22.25 -0.25
CA LYS A 132 -32.72 22.23 0.89
C LYS A 132 -33.10 20.81 1.30
N LYS A 133 -33.32 19.90 0.34
CA LYS A 133 -33.67 18.49 0.62
C LYS A 133 -32.50 17.67 1.15
N LEU A 134 -31.27 18.03 0.80
CA LEU A 134 -30.04 17.39 1.25
C LEU A 134 -29.46 18.04 2.51
N ASP A 135 -30.07 19.13 3.00
CA ASP A 135 -29.50 19.94 4.10
C ASP A 135 -28.07 20.40 3.80
N LEU A 136 -27.84 20.86 2.57
CA LEU A 136 -26.56 21.37 2.10
C LEU A 136 -26.60 22.88 1.89
N LYS A 137 -25.55 23.57 2.36
CA LYS A 137 -25.32 24.99 2.04
C LYS A 137 -24.76 25.11 0.62
N ASN A 138 -25.06 26.22 -0.05
CA ASN A 138 -24.58 26.50 -1.42
C ASN A 138 -23.05 26.46 -1.56
N GLU A 139 -22.31 26.80 -0.52
CA GLU A 139 -20.84 26.71 -0.46
C GLU A 139 -20.30 25.28 -0.60
N ARG A 140 -21.17 24.28 -0.49
CA ARG A 140 -20.84 22.85 -0.65
C ARG A 140 -21.23 22.32 -2.03
N VAL A 141 -21.60 23.18 -2.96
CA VAL A 141 -21.90 22.85 -4.35
C VAL A 141 -20.69 23.15 -5.22
N PHE A 142 -20.27 22.19 -6.01
CA PHE A 142 -19.10 22.27 -6.88
C PHE A 142 -19.49 21.93 -8.32
N TYR A 143 -19.00 22.70 -9.27
CA TYR A 143 -19.20 22.49 -10.69
C TYR A 143 -17.95 21.87 -11.32
N SER A 144 -18.11 20.88 -12.14
CA SER A 144 -17.02 20.19 -12.82
C SER A 144 -17.18 20.29 -14.33
N ARG A 145 -16.10 20.59 -15.04
CA ARG A 145 -16.04 20.53 -16.50
C ARG A 145 -15.57 19.17 -17.04
N ILE A 146 -15.21 18.26 -16.14
CA ILE A 146 -14.82 16.89 -16.45
C ILE A 146 -15.85 15.93 -15.84
N PRO A 147 -15.92 14.67 -16.28
CA PRO A 147 -16.82 13.66 -15.69
C PRO A 147 -16.65 13.57 -14.16
N LEU A 148 -17.77 13.49 -13.43
CA LEU A 148 -17.80 13.57 -11.97
C LEU A 148 -17.16 12.38 -11.26
N ASP A 149 -17.00 11.27 -11.93
CA ASP A 149 -16.36 10.07 -11.44
C ASP A 149 -15.38 9.55 -12.48
N LEU A 150 -14.09 9.62 -12.17
CA LEU A 150 -13.02 9.21 -13.08
C LEU A 150 -12.68 7.71 -13.02
N SER A 151 -13.44 6.90 -12.28
CA SER A 151 -13.16 5.45 -12.17
C SER A 151 -13.26 4.71 -13.52
N TYR A 152 -14.00 5.25 -14.48
CA TYR A 152 -14.09 4.71 -15.84
C TYR A 152 -12.76 4.66 -16.58
N LEU A 153 -11.77 5.47 -16.16
CA LEU A 153 -10.43 5.46 -16.77
C LEU A 153 -9.72 4.11 -16.60
N PHE A 154 -10.05 3.36 -15.55
CA PHE A 154 -9.55 1.98 -15.42
C PHE A 154 -10.08 1.08 -16.54
N SER A 155 -11.40 1.15 -16.82
CA SER A 155 -12.01 0.40 -17.93
C SER A 155 -11.53 0.90 -19.28
N LEU A 156 -11.38 2.22 -19.45
CA LEU A 156 -10.85 2.81 -20.68
C LEU A 156 -9.44 2.29 -20.99
N HIS A 157 -8.59 2.14 -19.99
CA HIS A 157 -7.25 1.57 -20.16
C HIS A 157 -7.31 0.14 -20.74
N GLU A 158 -8.26 -0.67 -20.34
CA GLU A 158 -8.43 -2.05 -20.84
C GLU A 158 -9.05 -2.07 -22.25
N LEU A 159 -10.09 -1.29 -22.47
CA LEU A 159 -10.87 -1.25 -23.71
C LEU A 159 -10.13 -0.58 -24.88
N SER A 160 -9.29 0.43 -24.61
CA SER A 160 -8.59 1.17 -25.67
C SER A 160 -7.65 0.26 -26.46
N SER A 161 -7.66 0.38 -27.78
CA SER A 161 -6.73 -0.29 -28.70
C SER A 161 -5.36 0.40 -28.82
N GLU A 162 -5.19 1.61 -28.26
CA GLU A 162 -3.98 2.44 -28.39
C GLU A 162 -2.86 1.94 -27.47
N SER A 163 -1.92 1.17 -28.02
CA SER A 163 -0.79 0.62 -27.27
C SER A 163 0.18 1.70 -26.76
N CYS A 164 0.31 2.82 -27.49
CA CYS A 164 1.19 3.94 -27.10
C CYS A 164 0.74 4.66 -25.82
N LEU A 165 -0.53 4.52 -25.44
CA LEU A 165 -1.09 5.07 -24.19
C LEU A 165 -0.96 4.11 -23.01
N LYS A 166 -0.41 2.92 -23.21
CA LYS A 166 -0.27 1.89 -22.17
C LYS A 166 1.19 1.60 -21.87
N TYR A 167 1.49 1.34 -20.62
CA TYR A 167 2.77 0.77 -20.27
C TYR A 167 2.88 -0.68 -20.81
N ASN A 168 4.05 -1.04 -21.30
CA ASN A 168 4.34 -2.43 -21.67
C ASN A 168 4.11 -3.35 -20.48
N LYS A 169 3.44 -4.50 -20.70
CA LYS A 169 3.20 -5.46 -19.63
C LYS A 169 4.54 -5.96 -19.06
N ARG A 170 4.69 -5.87 -17.75
CA ARG A 170 5.86 -6.36 -17.00
C ARG A 170 5.35 -7.32 -15.92
N GLU A 171 5.90 -8.52 -15.88
CA GLU A 171 5.54 -9.52 -14.89
C GLU A 171 6.59 -9.56 -13.77
N PRO A 172 6.17 -9.64 -12.48
CA PRO A 172 7.11 -9.82 -11.37
C PRO A 172 7.98 -11.05 -11.58
N GLN A 173 9.29 -10.88 -11.43
CA GLN A 173 10.24 -11.94 -11.69
C GLN A 173 10.48 -12.82 -10.46
N LYS A 174 10.81 -14.08 -10.67
CA LYS A 174 11.18 -14.98 -9.59
C LYS A 174 12.51 -14.55 -8.98
N PRO A 175 12.60 -14.29 -7.67
CA PRO A 175 13.84 -13.82 -7.04
C PRO A 175 15.00 -14.79 -7.29
N SER A 176 16.14 -14.24 -7.71
CA SER A 176 17.32 -15.05 -8.01
C SER A 176 17.94 -15.69 -6.77
N CYS A 177 17.76 -15.06 -5.60
CA CYS A 177 18.32 -15.52 -4.32
C CYS A 177 17.62 -16.73 -3.73
N ILE A 178 16.44 -17.15 -4.25
CA ILE A 178 15.63 -18.25 -3.72
C ILE A 178 15.79 -19.50 -4.58
N ALA A 179 16.13 -20.62 -3.94
CA ALA A 179 16.19 -21.94 -4.58
C ALA A 179 14.83 -22.62 -4.55
N ASP A 180 14.49 -23.31 -5.65
CA ASP A 180 13.18 -23.96 -5.81
C ASP A 180 13.05 -25.28 -5.05
N ASN A 181 14.17 -25.98 -4.87
CA ASN A 181 14.28 -27.31 -4.29
C ASN A 181 14.58 -27.32 -2.78
N ARG A 182 14.50 -26.18 -2.12
CA ARG A 182 14.70 -26.04 -0.66
C ARG A 182 13.55 -25.25 -0.08
N SER A 183 13.10 -25.61 1.13
CA SER A 183 12.06 -24.85 1.82
C SER A 183 12.52 -23.41 2.05
N ILE A 184 11.58 -22.47 2.01
CA ILE A 184 11.87 -21.04 2.27
C ILE A 184 12.40 -20.88 3.69
N PHE A 185 11.79 -21.55 4.67
CA PHE A 185 12.23 -21.55 6.06
C PHE A 185 13.74 -21.90 6.18
N SER A 186 14.16 -23.01 5.56
CA SER A 186 15.58 -23.41 5.58
C SER A 186 16.52 -22.42 4.89
N GLN A 187 16.03 -21.71 3.88
CA GLN A 187 16.84 -20.71 3.18
C GLN A 187 17.00 -19.44 4.02
N VAL A 188 15.92 -18.99 4.70
CA VAL A 188 15.97 -17.84 5.63
C VAL A 188 16.89 -18.13 6.80
N LYS A 189 16.88 -19.35 7.34
CA LYS A 189 17.86 -19.77 8.38
C LYS A 189 19.32 -19.66 7.94
N SER A 190 19.60 -19.84 6.66
CA SER A 190 20.99 -19.78 6.17
C SER A 190 21.44 -18.37 5.83
N LYS A 191 20.52 -17.45 5.55
CA LYS A 191 20.79 -16.06 5.20
C LYS A 191 19.48 -15.27 5.15
N ASP A 192 19.54 -14.00 5.48
CA ASP A 192 18.42 -13.09 5.30
C ASP A 192 18.03 -12.96 3.82
N ILE A 193 16.74 -12.81 3.58
CA ILE A 193 16.15 -12.65 2.24
C ILE A 193 15.39 -11.34 2.18
N LEU A 194 15.72 -10.51 1.18
CA LEU A 194 14.99 -9.28 0.85
C LEU A 194 14.29 -9.47 -0.49
N LEU A 195 12.98 -9.24 -0.52
CA LEU A 195 12.17 -9.17 -1.74
C LEU A 195 11.81 -7.72 -2.03
N SER A 196 11.80 -7.36 -3.32
CA SER A 196 11.47 -6.01 -3.79
C SER A 196 10.29 -6.07 -4.77
N TYR A 197 9.12 -5.69 -4.30
CA TYR A 197 7.92 -5.60 -5.12
C TYR A 197 7.89 -4.27 -5.89
N PRO A 198 7.24 -4.21 -7.06
CA PRO A 198 6.61 -5.26 -7.84
C PRO A 198 7.58 -6.00 -8.78
N TYR A 199 8.88 -5.72 -8.68
CA TYR A 199 9.93 -6.24 -9.56
C TYR A 199 10.13 -7.74 -9.37
N GLU A 200 10.09 -8.17 -8.10
CA GLU A 200 10.11 -9.56 -7.69
C GLU A 200 8.74 -10.03 -7.22
N SER A 201 8.45 -11.33 -7.40
CA SER A 201 7.16 -11.93 -7.06
C SER A 201 6.98 -12.07 -5.54
N ILE A 202 5.74 -11.91 -5.07
CA ILE A 202 5.32 -12.21 -3.70
C ILE A 202 5.24 -13.73 -3.42
N GLU A 203 5.28 -14.58 -4.45
CA GLU A 203 5.10 -16.03 -4.32
C GLU A 203 6.04 -16.70 -3.29
N PRO A 204 7.30 -16.28 -3.08
CA PRO A 204 8.12 -16.84 -2.00
C PRO A 204 7.55 -16.63 -0.59
N PHE A 205 6.90 -15.50 -0.34
CA PHE A 205 6.20 -15.25 0.93
C PHE A 205 4.98 -16.17 1.09
N ILE A 206 4.17 -16.29 0.05
CA ILE A 206 3.01 -17.20 0.05
C ILE A 206 3.46 -18.65 0.23
N ARG A 207 4.55 -19.02 -0.44
CA ARG A 207 5.17 -20.34 -0.31
C ARG A 207 5.68 -20.60 1.12
N LEU A 208 6.29 -19.60 1.79
CA LEU A 208 6.69 -19.72 3.19
C LEU A 208 5.50 -20.08 4.08
N LEU A 209 4.36 -19.40 3.91
CA LEU A 209 3.15 -19.68 4.68
C LEU A 209 2.61 -21.08 4.42
N ARG A 210 2.52 -21.51 3.15
CA ARG A 210 2.04 -22.86 2.77
C ARG A 210 2.95 -23.97 3.29
N GLU A 211 4.27 -23.80 3.15
CA GLU A 211 5.25 -24.74 3.69
C GLU A 211 5.14 -24.82 5.22
N SER A 212 4.94 -23.69 5.90
CA SER A 212 4.77 -23.65 7.35
C SER A 212 3.45 -24.29 7.81
N ALA A 213 2.38 -24.11 7.05
CA ALA A 213 1.10 -24.79 7.33
C ALA A 213 1.23 -26.31 7.26
N ALA A 214 2.05 -26.86 6.35
CA ALA A 214 2.25 -28.30 6.16
C ALA A 214 3.38 -28.89 7.03
N ASP A 215 4.32 -28.09 7.56
CA ASP A 215 5.47 -28.59 8.35
C ASP A 215 5.01 -29.02 9.75
N PRO A 216 5.11 -30.31 10.13
CA PRO A 216 4.70 -30.79 11.46
C PRO A 216 5.50 -30.19 12.61
N LYS A 217 6.67 -29.62 12.34
CA LYS A 217 7.51 -28.97 13.36
C LYS A 217 7.10 -27.53 13.64
N VAL A 218 6.36 -26.88 12.76
CA VAL A 218 5.82 -25.54 12.99
C VAL A 218 4.71 -25.64 14.05
N THR A 219 4.85 -24.88 15.12
CA THR A 219 3.91 -24.86 16.24
C THR A 219 2.99 -23.65 16.19
N SER A 220 3.50 -22.49 15.80
CA SER A 220 2.67 -21.28 15.71
C SER A 220 3.00 -20.38 14.52
N ILE A 221 1.98 -19.64 14.08
CA ILE A 221 2.08 -18.58 13.07
C ILE A 221 1.33 -17.37 13.60
N LYS A 222 2.05 -16.25 13.85
CA LYS A 222 1.46 -14.97 14.29
C LYS A 222 1.60 -13.94 13.17
N ILE A 223 0.52 -13.22 12.81
CA ILE A 223 0.53 -12.29 11.68
C ILE A 223 -0.38 -11.08 11.92
N THR A 224 0.06 -9.90 11.43
CA THR A 224 -0.77 -8.69 11.38
C THR A 224 -1.31 -8.45 9.98
N LEU A 225 -2.62 -8.22 9.84
CA LEU A 225 -3.31 -8.01 8.57
C LEU A 225 -4.01 -6.66 8.55
N TYR A 226 -3.82 -5.90 7.45
CA TYR A 226 -4.43 -4.58 7.28
C TYR A 226 -5.35 -4.50 6.06
N ARG A 227 -4.86 -4.87 4.88
CA ARG A 227 -5.59 -4.92 3.61
C ARG A 227 -5.32 -6.22 2.90
N LEU A 228 -6.39 -6.93 2.57
CA LEU A 228 -6.34 -8.24 1.96
C LEU A 228 -6.96 -8.22 0.56
N ALA A 229 -6.48 -9.10 -0.32
CA ALA A 229 -7.14 -9.34 -1.60
C ALA A 229 -8.49 -10.03 -1.38
N ARG A 230 -9.43 -9.89 -2.33
CA ARG A 230 -10.73 -10.59 -2.26
C ARG A 230 -10.59 -12.11 -2.32
N ASN A 231 -9.58 -12.62 -3.05
CA ASN A 231 -9.21 -14.03 -3.11
C ASN A 231 -7.77 -14.14 -2.60
N SER A 232 -7.60 -14.14 -1.28
CA SER A 232 -6.29 -14.04 -0.64
C SER A 232 -5.70 -15.42 -0.36
N LYS A 233 -4.60 -15.75 -1.06
CA LYS A 233 -3.80 -16.96 -0.81
C LYS A 233 -3.14 -16.95 0.58
N VAL A 234 -3.00 -15.77 1.18
CA VAL A 234 -2.51 -15.62 2.56
C VAL A 234 -3.55 -16.20 3.53
N ILE A 235 -4.82 -15.82 3.36
CA ILE A 235 -5.92 -16.36 4.19
C ILE A 235 -6.03 -17.88 4.03
N ASP A 236 -6.01 -18.38 2.78
CA ASP A 236 -6.07 -19.82 2.51
C ASP A 236 -4.96 -20.59 3.25
N ALA A 237 -3.73 -20.04 3.26
CA ALA A 237 -2.61 -20.66 3.95
C ALA A 237 -2.74 -20.62 5.49
N LEU A 238 -3.30 -19.54 6.05
CA LEU A 238 -3.55 -19.43 7.49
C LEU A 238 -4.67 -20.37 7.96
N CYS A 239 -5.76 -20.47 7.20
CA CYS A 239 -6.82 -21.45 7.48
C CYS A 239 -6.27 -22.88 7.45
N SER A 240 -5.51 -23.23 6.39
CA SER A 240 -4.88 -24.54 6.29
C SER A 240 -3.91 -24.82 7.45
N ALA A 241 -3.22 -23.80 7.96
CA ALA A 241 -2.34 -23.96 9.11
C ALA A 241 -3.13 -24.30 10.39
N ALA A 242 -4.23 -23.59 10.66
CA ALA A 242 -5.09 -23.85 11.82
C ALA A 242 -5.75 -25.23 11.72
N GLU A 243 -6.28 -25.60 10.55
CA GLU A 243 -6.84 -26.93 10.27
C GLU A 243 -5.81 -28.06 10.46
N ASN A 244 -4.52 -27.79 10.22
CA ASN A 244 -3.41 -28.70 10.48
C ASN A 244 -2.91 -28.66 11.95
N GLY A 245 -3.66 -28.04 12.86
CA GLY A 245 -3.39 -28.03 14.29
C GLY A 245 -2.27 -27.08 14.72
N LYS A 246 -1.96 -26.05 13.90
CA LYS A 246 -1.04 -24.98 14.32
C LYS A 246 -1.77 -23.94 15.15
N ASP A 247 -1.07 -23.34 16.11
CA ASP A 247 -1.56 -22.13 16.78
C ASP A 247 -1.41 -20.92 15.83
N VAL A 248 -2.55 -20.47 15.27
CA VAL A 248 -2.56 -19.37 14.31
C VAL A 248 -3.19 -18.14 14.94
N PHE A 249 -2.35 -17.14 15.22
CA PHE A 249 -2.75 -15.85 15.77
C PHE A 249 -2.80 -14.78 14.68
N VAL A 250 -3.95 -14.17 14.49
CA VAL A 250 -4.17 -13.16 13.45
C VAL A 250 -4.70 -11.87 14.07
N MET A 251 -3.90 -10.83 14.03
CA MET A 251 -4.40 -9.48 14.26
C MET A 251 -4.91 -8.88 12.97
N ILE A 252 -6.20 -8.54 12.88
CA ILE A 252 -6.82 -7.92 11.71
C ILE A 252 -7.35 -6.53 12.02
N GLU A 253 -6.94 -5.51 11.25
CA GLU A 253 -7.40 -4.13 11.42
C GLU A 253 -8.73 -3.91 10.69
N LEU A 254 -9.85 -3.89 11.43
CA LEU A 254 -11.17 -3.68 10.87
C LEU A 254 -11.44 -2.23 10.43
N ARG A 255 -10.66 -1.25 10.93
CA ARG A 255 -10.76 0.17 10.55
C ARG A 255 -9.90 0.53 9.33
N ALA A 256 -9.53 -0.48 8.52
CA ALA A 256 -8.84 -0.24 7.25
C ALA A 256 -9.81 0.43 6.26
N ARG A 257 -9.62 1.73 6.03
CA ARG A 257 -10.56 2.56 5.23
C ARG A 257 -10.81 1.97 3.85
N PHE A 258 -12.10 1.75 3.51
CA PHE A 258 -12.64 1.13 2.30
C PHE A 258 -12.48 -0.39 2.18
N ASP A 259 -11.84 -1.05 3.14
CA ASP A 259 -11.69 -2.51 3.19
C ASP A 259 -12.42 -3.12 4.40
N GLU A 260 -13.20 -2.33 5.14
CA GLU A 260 -13.82 -2.73 6.39
C GLU A 260 -14.75 -3.95 6.20
N GLU A 261 -15.62 -3.94 5.17
CA GLU A 261 -16.54 -5.06 4.88
C GLU A 261 -15.75 -6.34 4.54
N ASN A 262 -14.73 -6.22 3.71
CA ASN A 262 -13.87 -7.33 3.31
C ASN A 262 -13.10 -7.92 4.52
N ASN A 263 -12.58 -7.06 5.40
CA ASN A 263 -11.84 -7.51 6.59
C ASN A 263 -12.76 -8.17 7.64
N ILE A 264 -14.02 -7.71 7.77
CA ILE A 264 -15.03 -8.37 8.61
C ILE A 264 -15.33 -9.78 8.08
N GLU A 265 -15.47 -9.94 6.77
CA GLU A 265 -15.72 -11.26 6.15
C GLU A 265 -14.54 -12.20 6.39
N TRP A 266 -13.31 -11.75 6.14
CA TRP A 266 -12.11 -12.53 6.38
C TRP A 266 -11.92 -12.90 7.86
N SER A 267 -12.29 -12.00 8.79
CA SER A 267 -12.21 -12.33 10.22
C SER A 267 -13.10 -13.51 10.60
N LYS A 268 -14.30 -13.60 10.00
CA LYS A 268 -15.21 -14.74 10.20
C LYS A 268 -14.64 -16.04 9.65
N ILE A 269 -14.09 -16.00 8.43
CA ILE A 269 -13.50 -17.17 7.77
C ILE A 269 -12.33 -17.71 8.60
N LEU A 270 -11.42 -16.83 9.06
CA LEU A 270 -10.30 -17.22 9.90
C LEU A 270 -10.75 -17.83 11.24
N GLN A 271 -11.74 -17.23 11.92
CA GLN A 271 -12.27 -17.78 13.17
C GLN A 271 -12.92 -19.16 12.96
N ASN A 272 -13.68 -19.32 11.88
CA ASN A 272 -14.32 -20.60 11.55
C ASN A 272 -13.29 -21.72 11.25
N ALA A 273 -12.11 -21.35 10.73
CA ALA A 273 -11.01 -22.28 10.51
C ALA A 273 -10.19 -22.59 11.79
N GLY A 274 -10.52 -21.96 12.93
CA GLY A 274 -9.84 -22.18 14.21
C GLY A 274 -8.69 -21.22 14.51
N CYS A 275 -8.53 -20.14 13.75
CA CYS A 275 -7.53 -19.11 14.07
C CYS A 275 -7.97 -18.23 15.26
N HIS A 276 -7.02 -17.86 16.10
CA HIS A 276 -7.21 -16.83 17.13
C HIS A 276 -7.16 -15.45 16.49
N VAL A 277 -8.33 -14.82 16.32
CA VAL A 277 -8.44 -13.51 15.66
C VAL A 277 -8.67 -12.42 16.70
N ILE A 278 -7.79 -11.41 16.71
CA ILE A 278 -7.98 -10.19 17.48
C ILE A 278 -8.08 -8.96 16.56
N TYR A 279 -8.64 -7.90 17.12
CA TYR A 279 -8.76 -6.60 16.51
C TYR A 279 -7.82 -5.62 17.21
N GLY A 280 -7.28 -4.65 16.49
CA GLY A 280 -6.25 -3.75 17.02
C GLY A 280 -6.67 -3.01 18.30
N PRO A 281 -5.70 -2.49 19.06
CA PRO A 281 -5.94 -1.85 20.35
C PRO A 281 -6.83 -0.61 20.23
N ASP A 282 -7.60 -0.32 21.28
CA ASP A 282 -8.51 0.82 21.30
C ASP A 282 -7.80 2.15 21.13
N GLY A 283 -8.37 3.02 20.30
CA GLY A 283 -7.81 4.34 19.97
C GLY A 283 -6.60 4.32 19.02
N PHE A 284 -6.01 3.16 18.77
CA PHE A 284 -4.85 2.99 17.87
C PHE A 284 -5.20 2.09 16.69
N LYS A 285 -4.49 2.31 15.57
CA LYS A 285 -4.58 1.42 14.41
C LYS A 285 -3.31 0.57 14.31
N ALA A 286 -3.48 -0.73 14.17
CA ALA A 286 -2.35 -1.57 13.87
C ALA A 286 -2.06 -1.51 12.35
N HIS A 287 -0.89 -0.99 12.01
CA HIS A 287 -0.46 -0.80 10.63
C HIS A 287 0.85 -1.50 10.30
N SER A 288 1.46 -2.19 11.27
CA SER A 288 2.63 -3.05 11.06
C SER A 288 2.33 -4.15 10.04
N LYS A 289 3.37 -4.64 9.37
CA LYS A 289 3.35 -5.81 8.50
C LYS A 289 4.39 -6.75 9.06
N LEU A 290 3.94 -7.58 9.99
CA LEU A 290 4.76 -8.47 10.80
C LEU A 290 4.19 -9.88 10.75
N LEU A 291 5.05 -10.86 10.49
CA LEU A 291 4.79 -12.28 10.58
C LEU A 291 5.88 -12.92 11.43
N LEU A 292 5.50 -13.78 12.35
CA LEU A 292 6.41 -14.63 13.11
C LEU A 292 5.97 -16.09 12.98
N ILE A 293 6.88 -16.96 12.55
CA ILE A 293 6.69 -18.39 12.48
C ILE A 293 7.63 -19.05 13.48
N THR A 294 7.06 -19.85 14.38
CA THR A 294 7.80 -20.60 15.40
C THR A 294 7.81 -22.08 15.05
N ARG A 295 8.99 -22.69 15.07
CA ARG A 295 9.23 -24.09 14.76
C ARG A 295 9.94 -24.77 15.90
N LYS A 296 9.38 -25.86 16.41
CA LYS A 296 9.98 -26.68 17.47
C LYS A 296 10.99 -27.67 16.91
N THR A 297 12.15 -27.78 17.55
CA THR A 297 13.20 -28.74 17.21
C THR A 297 13.63 -29.50 18.45
N THR A 298 14.50 -30.47 18.31
CA THR A 298 15.08 -31.23 19.45
C THR A 298 15.97 -30.36 20.34
N SER A 299 16.50 -29.26 19.82
CA SER A 299 17.40 -28.33 20.53
C SER A 299 16.74 -27.04 20.98
N GLY A 300 15.41 -26.89 20.83
CA GLY A 300 14.68 -25.67 21.21
C GLY A 300 13.77 -25.17 20.07
N PHE A 301 13.63 -23.84 19.97
CA PHE A 301 12.81 -23.20 18.96
C PHE A 301 13.65 -22.51 17.87
N GLU A 302 13.14 -22.54 16.67
CA GLU A 302 13.64 -21.81 15.51
C GLU A 302 12.57 -20.85 15.05
N TYR A 303 13.00 -19.67 14.57
CA TYR A 303 12.11 -18.61 14.17
C TYR A 303 12.37 -18.18 12.73
N VAL A 304 11.32 -17.74 12.08
CA VAL A 304 11.41 -16.90 10.88
C VAL A 304 10.47 -15.72 11.09
N THR A 305 11.07 -14.54 11.13
CA THR A 305 10.33 -13.27 11.19
C THR A 305 10.33 -12.63 9.81
N GLN A 306 9.17 -12.17 9.36
CA GLN A 306 9.05 -11.40 8.14
C GLN A 306 8.48 -10.02 8.47
N ILE A 307 9.14 -8.97 7.97
CA ILE A 307 8.75 -7.58 8.13
C ILE A 307 8.62 -6.94 6.75
N GLY A 308 7.47 -6.31 6.50
CA GLY A 308 7.19 -5.65 5.23
C GLY A 308 6.96 -4.15 5.37
N THR A 309 7.30 -3.39 4.32
CA THR A 309 6.88 -2.00 4.19
C THR A 309 5.45 -1.90 3.67
N GLY A 310 4.98 -2.89 2.91
CA GLY A 310 3.67 -2.99 2.28
C GLY A 310 2.80 -4.12 2.80
N ASN A 311 1.50 -4.05 2.49
CA ASN A 311 0.51 -5.01 2.97
C ASN A 311 0.69 -6.41 2.36
N TYR A 312 0.21 -7.42 3.07
CA TYR A 312 0.11 -8.81 2.58
C TYR A 312 -1.06 -8.94 1.59
N ASN A 313 -0.86 -8.41 0.39
CA ASN A 313 -1.91 -8.35 -0.63
C ASN A 313 -1.30 -8.56 -2.01
N GLU A 314 -1.69 -9.64 -2.66
CA GLU A 314 -1.14 -10.09 -3.94
C GLU A 314 -1.34 -9.06 -5.05
N LYS A 315 -2.47 -8.34 -5.04
CA LYS A 315 -2.76 -7.30 -6.04
C LYS A 315 -1.87 -6.07 -5.83
N THR A 316 -1.76 -5.58 -4.59
CA THR A 316 -0.94 -4.40 -4.33
C THR A 316 0.56 -4.68 -4.52
N ALA A 317 1.01 -5.92 -4.31
CA ALA A 317 2.39 -6.34 -4.59
C ALA A 317 2.76 -6.28 -6.09
N THR A 318 1.81 -6.13 -7.01
CA THR A 318 2.07 -5.88 -8.44
C THR A 318 1.98 -4.41 -8.83
N LEU A 319 1.56 -3.53 -7.92
CA LEU A 319 1.27 -2.12 -8.20
C LEU A 319 2.09 -1.14 -7.35
N TYR A 320 2.60 -1.58 -6.21
CA TYR A 320 3.32 -0.75 -5.24
C TYR A 320 4.77 -1.19 -5.12
N SER A 321 5.67 -0.22 -5.04
CA SER A 321 7.07 -0.52 -4.71
C SER A 321 7.20 -0.72 -3.20
N ASP A 322 7.44 -1.94 -2.78
CA ASP A 322 7.59 -2.32 -1.38
C ASP A 322 8.79 -3.26 -1.17
N LEU A 323 9.27 -3.30 0.06
CA LEU A 323 10.33 -4.20 0.50
C LEU A 323 9.80 -5.16 1.55
N THR A 324 10.30 -6.39 1.52
CA THR A 324 9.99 -7.43 2.50
C THR A 324 11.28 -8.12 2.92
N LEU A 325 11.59 -8.07 4.21
CA LEU A 325 12.71 -8.75 4.83
C LEU A 325 12.22 -10.03 5.52
N MET A 326 12.90 -11.14 5.29
CA MET A 326 12.75 -12.39 6.04
C MET A 326 14.07 -12.71 6.73
N THR A 327 14.04 -12.89 8.03
CA THR A 327 15.22 -13.16 8.86
C THR A 327 14.96 -14.26 9.88
N ALA A 328 16.00 -14.94 10.31
CA ALA A 328 15.98 -15.92 11.40
C ALA A 328 16.72 -15.39 12.64
N ASP A 329 16.96 -14.08 12.74
CA ASP A 329 17.57 -13.46 13.90
C ASP A 329 16.69 -13.63 15.14
N ALA A 330 17.27 -14.15 16.22
CA ALA A 330 16.53 -14.51 17.43
C ALA A 330 16.05 -13.28 18.20
N GLU A 331 16.81 -12.18 18.21
CA GLU A 331 16.44 -10.95 18.92
C GLU A 331 15.31 -10.22 18.18
N ILE A 332 15.30 -10.26 16.85
CA ILE A 332 14.19 -9.75 16.04
C ILE A 332 12.92 -10.61 16.27
N ALA A 333 13.08 -11.93 16.43
CA ALA A 333 11.97 -12.82 16.72
C ALA A 333 11.38 -12.57 18.13
N GLU A 334 12.23 -12.35 19.13
CA GLU A 334 11.82 -12.00 20.50
C GLU A 334 11.08 -10.66 20.53
N ASP A 335 11.59 -9.64 19.85
CA ASP A 335 10.91 -8.35 19.71
C ASP A 335 9.56 -8.50 19.00
N ALA A 336 9.48 -9.34 17.97
CA ALA A 336 8.23 -9.62 17.27
C ALA A 336 7.20 -10.33 18.18
N GLU A 337 7.64 -11.25 19.01
CA GLU A 337 6.80 -11.91 20.02
C GLU A 337 6.23 -10.87 20.99
N ASN A 338 7.09 -9.99 21.53
CA ASN A 338 6.67 -8.90 22.41
C ASN A 338 5.63 -7.97 21.75
N VAL A 339 5.76 -7.72 20.45
CA VAL A 339 4.75 -6.93 19.70
C VAL A 339 3.42 -7.67 19.64
N PHE A 340 3.40 -8.99 19.38
CA PHE A 340 2.16 -9.77 19.35
C PHE A 340 1.52 -9.89 20.74
N ASP A 341 2.31 -10.06 21.77
CA ASP A 341 1.80 -10.10 23.16
C ASP A 341 1.22 -8.76 23.59
N ALA A 342 1.86 -7.65 23.23
CA ALA A 342 1.32 -6.32 23.46
C ALA A 342 0.00 -6.08 22.72
N LEU A 343 -0.09 -6.55 21.46
CA LEU A 343 -1.34 -6.48 20.68
C LEU A 343 -2.46 -7.33 21.30
N LEU A 344 -2.14 -8.50 21.86
CA LEU A 344 -3.09 -9.39 22.52
C LEU A 344 -3.64 -8.78 23.82
N THR A 345 -2.77 -8.14 24.59
CA THR A 345 -3.13 -7.52 25.90
C THR A 345 -3.65 -6.08 25.77
N GLY A 346 -3.64 -5.51 24.54
CA GLY A 346 -4.03 -4.12 24.32
C GLY A 346 -3.04 -3.10 24.88
N THR A 347 -1.79 -3.51 25.13
CA THR A 347 -0.69 -2.67 25.64
C THR A 347 0.26 -2.25 24.51
N PHE A 348 1.35 -1.55 24.86
CA PHE A 348 2.38 -1.12 23.92
C PHE A 348 3.76 -1.55 24.36
N VAL A 349 4.63 -1.85 23.40
CA VAL A 349 6.02 -2.22 23.67
C VAL A 349 6.82 -0.97 24.06
N GLU A 350 7.40 -0.99 25.26
CA GLU A 350 8.18 0.13 25.80
C GLU A 350 9.64 0.11 25.35
N SER A 351 10.23 -1.06 25.15
CA SER A 351 11.60 -1.24 24.72
C SER A 351 11.78 -2.48 23.84
N THR A 352 12.76 -2.45 22.98
CA THR A 352 13.10 -3.52 22.03
C THR A 352 14.60 -3.67 21.90
N LYS A 353 15.06 -4.86 21.51
CA LYS A 353 16.47 -5.14 21.27
C LYS A 353 16.95 -4.65 19.91
N LYS A 354 16.15 -4.89 18.87
CA LYS A 354 16.47 -4.67 17.46
C LYS A 354 15.42 -3.88 16.71
N LEU A 355 14.13 -4.25 16.86
CA LEU A 355 13.04 -3.59 16.17
C LEU A 355 12.82 -2.17 16.72
N LEU A 356 12.34 -1.26 15.89
CA LEU A 356 11.80 0.02 16.34
C LEU A 356 10.28 -0.04 16.26
N VAL A 357 9.61 0.10 17.39
CA VAL A 357 8.16 -0.09 17.49
C VAL A 357 7.47 1.21 17.91
N ALA A 358 6.50 1.67 17.14
CA ALA A 358 5.61 2.75 17.55
C ALA A 358 4.41 2.18 18.35
N PRO A 359 3.85 2.97 19.28
CA PRO A 359 4.03 4.42 19.47
C PRO A 359 5.19 4.84 20.40
N LEU A 360 5.80 3.96 21.18
CA LEU A 360 6.70 4.37 22.27
C LEU A 360 8.19 4.44 21.88
N CYS A 361 8.69 3.48 21.09
CA CYS A 361 10.13 3.37 20.82
C CYS A 361 10.57 4.05 19.51
N LEU A 362 9.80 3.92 18.41
CA LEU A 362 10.26 4.25 17.06
C LEU A 362 10.71 5.70 16.92
N GLN A 363 9.90 6.67 17.32
CA GLN A 363 10.22 8.08 17.17
C GLN A 363 11.50 8.47 17.94
N ASN A 364 11.59 8.03 19.21
CA ASN A 364 12.73 8.36 20.07
C ASN A 364 14.03 7.81 19.50
N LYS A 365 14.02 6.56 19.02
CA LYS A 365 15.21 5.94 18.40
C LYS A 365 15.63 6.62 17.09
N LEU A 366 14.70 7.10 16.28
CA LEU A 366 15.02 7.91 15.09
C LEU A 366 15.69 9.23 15.47
N LEU A 367 15.23 9.90 16.54
CA LEU A 367 15.82 11.13 17.05
C LEU A 367 17.22 10.87 17.62
N GLU A 368 17.42 9.82 18.43
CA GLU A 368 18.71 9.40 18.96
C GLU A 368 19.73 9.14 17.84
N MET A 369 19.36 8.40 16.78
CA MET A 369 20.27 8.15 15.65
C MET A 369 20.61 9.44 14.88
N ALA A 370 19.69 10.40 14.82
CA ALA A 370 19.99 11.70 14.24
C ALA A 370 20.92 12.54 15.13
N ASP A 371 20.80 12.43 16.46
CA ASP A 371 21.74 13.05 17.41
C ASP A 371 23.15 12.46 17.28
N GLU A 372 23.29 11.14 17.09
CA GLU A 372 24.57 10.51 16.80
C GLU A 372 25.25 11.13 15.55
N GLU A 373 24.49 11.35 14.47
CA GLU A 373 25.03 11.96 13.25
C GLU A 373 25.37 13.45 13.44
N ILE A 374 24.62 14.18 14.29
CA ILE A 374 24.97 15.55 14.67
C ILE A 374 26.32 15.58 15.41
N GLU A 375 26.54 14.66 16.36
CA GLU A 375 27.82 14.58 17.09
C GLU A 375 29.01 14.22 16.17
N HIS A 376 28.80 13.30 15.21
CA HIS A 376 29.82 13.04 14.19
C HIS A 376 30.16 14.28 13.35
N ALA A 377 29.13 15.02 12.91
CA ALA A 377 29.35 16.27 12.15
C ALA A 377 30.09 17.33 12.97
N LYS A 378 29.77 17.50 14.27
CA LYS A 378 30.46 18.42 15.17
C LYS A 378 31.95 18.04 15.34
N ASN A 379 32.27 16.76 15.29
CA ASN A 379 33.63 16.25 15.35
C ASN A 379 34.38 16.33 14.00
N GLY A 380 33.76 16.90 12.96
CA GLY A 380 34.34 16.98 11.62
C GLY A 380 34.34 15.66 10.85
N GLU A 381 33.60 14.67 11.31
CA GLU A 381 33.46 13.36 10.67
C GLU A 381 32.33 13.37 9.62
N PRO A 382 32.42 12.53 8.57
CA PRO A 382 31.33 12.39 7.62
C PRO A 382 30.05 11.94 8.30
N ALA A 383 28.98 12.73 8.16
CA ALA A 383 27.66 12.48 8.75
C ALA A 383 26.55 12.46 7.68
N TYR A 384 25.65 11.51 7.77
CA TYR A 384 24.66 11.26 6.73
C TYR A 384 23.34 10.74 7.27
N ILE A 385 22.25 11.35 6.83
CA ILE A 385 20.89 10.87 7.08
C ILE A 385 20.15 10.77 5.73
N ALA A 386 19.50 9.65 5.47
CA ALA A 386 18.62 9.55 4.33
C ALA A 386 17.32 8.82 4.68
N ALA A 387 16.25 9.21 4.02
CA ALA A 387 14.98 8.55 4.19
C ALA A 387 14.16 8.53 2.89
N LYS A 388 13.54 7.36 2.63
CA LYS A 388 12.43 7.24 1.70
C LYS A 388 11.16 7.04 2.50
N VAL A 389 10.19 7.94 2.34
CA VAL A 389 8.89 7.89 3.01
C VAL A 389 7.78 8.36 2.07
N ASN A 390 6.52 8.01 2.37
CA ASN A 390 5.42 8.55 1.59
C ASN A 390 5.11 10.00 1.98
N SER A 391 5.23 10.33 3.27
CA SER A 391 4.96 11.68 3.77
C SER A 391 5.88 12.03 4.95
N LEU A 392 6.23 13.30 5.04
CA LEU A 392 7.03 13.91 6.11
C LEU A 392 6.23 15.07 6.72
N THR A 393 5.60 14.86 7.88
CA THR A 393 4.77 15.85 8.58
C THR A 393 4.96 15.81 10.11
N ASP A 394 5.82 14.93 10.63
CA ASP A 394 6.11 14.86 12.06
C ASP A 394 7.00 16.01 12.48
N LYS A 395 6.48 16.90 13.34
CA LYS A 395 7.18 18.12 13.74
C LYS A 395 8.49 17.84 14.47
N LYS A 396 8.55 16.80 15.33
CA LYS A 396 9.78 16.46 16.05
C LYS A 396 10.86 15.97 15.10
N ILE A 397 10.51 15.08 14.17
CA ILE A 397 11.44 14.59 13.15
C ILE A 397 11.90 15.75 12.25
N ILE A 398 10.98 16.61 11.78
CA ILE A 398 11.33 17.76 10.95
C ILE A 398 12.32 18.68 11.67
N ASN A 399 12.03 19.06 12.92
CA ASN A 399 12.91 19.92 13.71
C ASN A 399 14.30 19.28 13.88
N LYS A 400 14.38 17.97 14.12
CA LYS A 400 15.65 17.24 14.26
C LYS A 400 16.43 17.19 12.94
N LEU A 401 15.78 17.02 11.79
CA LEU A 401 16.44 17.10 10.48
C LEU A 401 16.95 18.51 10.18
N VAL A 402 16.20 19.56 10.57
CA VAL A 402 16.67 20.94 10.46
C VAL A 402 17.90 21.16 11.34
N GLU A 403 17.86 20.74 12.60
CA GLU A 403 19.00 20.81 13.52
C GLU A 403 20.21 20.10 12.94
N ALA A 404 20.08 18.87 12.46
CA ALA A 404 21.15 18.10 11.82
C ALA A 404 21.75 18.85 10.60
N SER A 405 20.91 19.45 9.77
CA SER A 405 21.36 20.28 8.65
C SER A 405 22.21 21.48 9.11
N CYS A 406 21.80 22.17 10.18
CA CYS A 406 22.55 23.30 10.73
C CYS A 406 23.96 22.89 11.22
N PHE A 407 24.15 21.64 11.64
CA PHE A 407 25.46 21.09 12.02
C PHE A 407 26.22 20.45 10.85
N GLY A 408 25.74 20.58 9.61
CA GLY A 408 26.45 20.10 8.42
C GLY A 408 26.19 18.65 8.04
N VAL A 409 25.24 17.96 8.68
CA VAL A 409 24.83 16.61 8.29
C VAL A 409 24.22 16.65 6.91
N LYS A 410 24.72 15.83 5.97
CA LYS A 410 24.14 15.67 4.64
C LYS A 410 22.83 14.88 4.71
N ILE A 411 21.72 15.44 4.21
CA ILE A 411 20.39 14.83 4.32
C ILE A 411 19.75 14.68 2.94
N GLU A 412 19.39 13.44 2.58
CA GLU A 412 18.77 13.11 1.29
C GLU A 412 17.41 12.42 1.48
N LEU A 413 16.34 13.09 1.05
CA LEU A 413 14.96 12.64 1.26
C LEU A 413 14.27 12.30 -0.06
N VAL A 414 13.63 11.14 -0.12
CA VAL A 414 12.72 10.74 -1.19
C VAL A 414 11.30 10.70 -0.63
N VAL A 415 10.51 11.74 -0.92
CA VAL A 415 9.16 11.94 -0.36
C VAL A 415 8.14 12.03 -1.49
N ARG A 416 7.27 11.03 -1.61
CA ARG A 416 6.29 10.95 -2.69
C ARG A 416 5.09 11.89 -2.53
N GLY A 417 4.64 12.09 -1.29
CA GLY A 417 3.42 12.81 -0.94
C GLY A 417 3.70 14.11 -0.19
N ILE A 418 3.00 14.30 0.92
CA ILE A 418 3.10 15.53 1.72
C ILE A 418 4.50 15.66 2.31
N CYS A 419 5.14 16.82 2.09
CA CYS A 419 6.44 17.16 2.64
C CYS A 419 6.35 18.55 3.30
N CYS A 420 6.53 18.59 4.61
CA CYS A 420 6.44 19.84 5.41
C CYS A 420 7.82 20.40 5.77
N ILE A 421 8.86 20.12 4.97
CA ILE A 421 10.18 20.74 5.06
C ILE A 421 10.52 21.39 3.72
N ILE A 422 11.08 22.59 3.75
CA ILE A 422 11.60 23.29 2.57
C ILE A 422 13.12 23.09 2.56
N PRO A 423 13.70 22.41 1.53
CA PRO A 423 15.13 22.17 1.45
C PRO A 423 15.90 23.37 0.92
N GLY A 424 17.21 23.40 1.12
CA GLY A 424 18.12 24.35 0.49
C GLY A 424 17.99 25.80 0.99
N VAL A 425 17.42 26.02 2.15
CA VAL A 425 17.37 27.36 2.78
C VAL A 425 18.71 27.62 3.46
N PRO A 426 19.46 28.67 3.06
CA PRO A 426 20.77 28.97 3.63
C PRO A 426 20.76 29.07 5.16
N GLY A 427 21.72 28.46 5.84
CA GLY A 427 21.88 28.46 7.30
C GLY A 427 20.81 27.64 8.06
N ILE A 428 19.85 27.02 7.39
CA ILE A 428 18.76 26.26 8.04
C ILE A 428 18.66 24.85 7.46
N THR A 429 18.36 24.73 6.16
CA THR A 429 18.16 23.44 5.49
C THR A 429 19.04 23.28 4.26
N GLU A 430 20.15 24.00 4.21
CA GLU A 430 21.07 24.01 3.06
C GLU A 430 21.66 22.64 2.73
N ASN A 431 21.79 21.77 3.75
CA ASN A 431 22.29 20.40 3.60
C ASN A 431 21.18 19.37 3.35
N ILE A 432 19.92 19.81 3.19
CA ILE A 432 18.78 18.95 2.89
C ILE A 432 18.44 18.98 1.41
N THR A 433 18.25 17.82 0.81
CA THR A 433 17.67 17.67 -0.52
C THR A 433 16.40 16.83 -0.47
N VAL A 434 15.38 17.22 -1.24
CA VAL A 434 14.09 16.50 -1.31
C VAL A 434 13.78 16.18 -2.76
N ARG A 435 13.49 14.89 -3.01
CA ARG A 435 13.03 14.38 -4.30
C ARG A 435 11.67 13.73 -4.17
N SER A 436 10.87 13.80 -5.22
CA SER A 436 9.61 13.07 -5.36
C SER A 436 9.63 12.26 -6.64
N ILE A 437 9.36 10.96 -6.53
CA ILE A 437 9.25 10.06 -7.68
C ILE A 437 7.79 9.65 -7.82
N VAL A 438 7.18 10.00 -8.96
CA VAL A 438 5.83 9.57 -9.34
C VAL A 438 5.93 8.92 -10.70
N GLY A 439 5.80 7.61 -10.74
CA GLY A 439 5.99 6.79 -11.92
C GLY A 439 4.84 5.82 -12.16
N ARG A 440 5.16 4.72 -12.84
CA ARG A 440 4.22 3.63 -13.16
C ARG A 440 3.67 2.97 -11.91
N PHE A 441 4.53 2.77 -10.90
CA PHE A 441 4.19 2.14 -9.64
C PHE A 441 4.11 3.17 -8.54
N LEU A 442 3.26 2.91 -7.55
CA LEU A 442 3.18 3.73 -6.36
C LEU A 442 4.44 3.51 -5.52
N GLU A 443 5.26 4.54 -5.36
CA GLU A 443 6.40 4.52 -4.44
C GLU A 443 5.88 4.43 -3.00
N HIS A 444 6.03 3.25 -2.38
CA HIS A 444 5.37 2.95 -1.11
C HIS A 444 6.32 2.45 -0.02
N SER A 445 7.49 1.92 -0.37
CA SER A 445 8.48 1.46 0.60
C SER A 445 8.97 2.60 1.50
N ARG A 446 9.32 2.26 2.74
CA ARG A 446 9.98 3.17 3.67
C ARG A 446 11.34 2.59 4.02
N ILE A 447 12.34 3.43 3.88
CA ILE A 447 13.75 3.11 4.15
C ILE A 447 14.30 4.25 4.99
N TYR A 448 15.02 3.94 6.06
CA TYR A 448 15.74 4.90 6.87
C TYR A 448 17.22 4.52 6.87
N ILE A 449 18.09 5.49 6.69
CA ILE A 449 19.56 5.32 6.65
C ILE A 449 20.19 6.39 7.53
N PHE A 450 21.05 5.97 8.44
CA PHE A 450 21.85 6.84 9.29
C PHE A 450 23.30 6.39 9.23
N GLY A 451 24.22 7.33 9.17
CA GLY A 451 25.66 7.06 9.13
C GLY A 451 26.23 6.71 7.78
N THR A 452 27.54 6.72 7.74
CA THR A 452 28.35 6.41 6.57
C THR A 452 29.12 5.10 6.79
N ASP A 453 29.48 4.45 5.70
CA ASP A 453 30.37 3.28 5.68
C ASP A 453 30.03 2.20 6.72
N GLU A 454 30.94 1.82 7.60
CA GLU A 454 30.74 0.77 8.61
C GLU A 454 29.75 1.14 9.70
N ARG A 455 29.57 2.46 9.99
CA ARG A 455 28.59 2.96 10.96
C ARG A 455 27.16 2.93 10.43
N ARG A 456 26.96 2.60 9.15
CA ARG A 456 25.66 2.71 8.47
C ARG A 456 24.61 1.80 9.09
N LYS A 457 23.60 2.43 9.68
CA LYS A 457 22.38 1.79 10.17
C LYS A 457 21.29 1.93 9.11
N MET A 458 20.66 0.83 8.74
CA MET A 458 19.57 0.80 7.75
C MET A 458 18.36 0.10 8.30
N TYR A 459 17.19 0.67 8.04
CA TYR A 459 15.90 0.11 8.44
C TYR A 459 14.93 0.11 7.27
N ILE A 460 14.08 -0.93 7.19
CA ILE A 460 12.85 -0.90 6.41
C ILE A 460 11.67 -0.78 7.37
N SER A 461 10.62 -0.02 7.01
CA SER A 461 9.55 0.31 7.95
C SER A 461 8.16 0.29 7.32
N SER A 462 7.16 0.06 8.17
CA SER A 462 5.75 0.32 7.85
C SER A 462 5.35 1.79 8.08
N ALA A 463 6.15 2.56 8.84
CA ALA A 463 5.84 3.93 9.25
C ALA A 463 6.33 4.98 8.23
N ASP A 464 5.51 6.01 8.01
CA ASP A 464 5.95 7.28 7.44
C ASP A 464 6.43 8.24 8.56
N TYR A 465 7.12 9.30 8.21
CA TYR A 465 7.49 10.36 9.13
C TYR A 465 6.29 11.30 9.39
N MET A 466 5.22 10.72 9.92
CA MET A 466 3.98 11.41 10.28
C MET A 466 3.62 11.14 11.74
N THR A 467 3.18 12.16 12.48
CA THR A 467 2.80 12.04 13.89
C THR A 467 1.77 10.92 14.13
N ARG A 468 0.82 10.73 13.20
CA ARG A 468 -0.13 9.60 13.33
C ARG A 468 0.53 8.23 13.25
N ASN A 469 1.65 8.07 12.51
CA ASN A 469 2.39 6.81 12.42
C ASN A 469 3.29 6.61 13.64
N THR A 470 3.94 7.67 14.09
CA THR A 470 4.93 7.60 15.18
C THR A 470 4.31 7.54 16.56
N VAL A 471 3.05 8.04 16.75
CA VAL A 471 2.42 8.23 18.06
C VAL A 471 1.03 7.61 18.19
N LYS A 472 0.28 7.37 17.07
CA LYS A 472 -1.12 6.91 17.10
C LYS A 472 -1.36 5.60 16.38
N ARG A 473 -0.29 4.89 16.02
CA ARG A 473 -0.37 3.59 15.35
C ARG A 473 0.65 2.62 15.91
N VAL A 474 0.36 1.33 15.75
CA VAL A 474 1.37 0.29 15.92
C VAL A 474 2.06 0.10 14.58
N GLU A 475 3.32 0.52 14.52
CA GLU A 475 4.19 0.43 13.34
C GLU A 475 5.50 -0.27 13.74
N VAL A 476 6.16 -0.89 12.78
CA VAL A 476 7.44 -1.58 13.01
C VAL A 476 8.46 -1.15 11.97
N ALA A 477 9.68 -0.89 12.41
CA ALA A 477 10.85 -0.79 11.56
C ALA A 477 11.86 -1.88 11.95
N ALA A 478 12.37 -2.60 10.96
CA ALA A 478 13.36 -3.66 11.16
C ALA A 478 14.72 -3.22 10.66
N PRO A 479 15.80 -3.44 11.45
CA PRO A 479 17.15 -3.23 10.99
C PRO A 479 17.52 -4.24 9.91
N VAL A 480 18.26 -3.79 8.91
CA VAL A 480 18.88 -4.67 7.91
C VAL A 480 20.28 -5.00 8.41
N LEU A 481 20.46 -6.23 8.92
CA LEU A 481 21.72 -6.65 9.54
C LEU A 481 22.71 -7.24 8.54
N ASP A 482 22.22 -7.90 7.49
CA ASP A 482 23.05 -8.53 6.45
C ASP A 482 23.69 -7.48 5.54
N GLU A 483 25.01 -7.43 5.51
CA GLU A 483 25.79 -6.46 4.72
C GLU A 483 25.52 -6.52 3.21
N ARG A 484 25.16 -7.70 2.67
CA ARG A 484 24.78 -7.83 1.26
C ARG A 484 23.46 -7.14 0.99
N LEU A 485 22.54 -7.21 1.94
CA LEU A 485 21.24 -6.56 1.84
C LEU A 485 21.34 -5.05 2.07
N LYS A 486 22.21 -4.60 2.99
CA LYS A 486 22.54 -3.18 3.12
C LYS A 486 23.06 -2.60 1.81
N LYS A 487 24.04 -3.28 1.17
CA LYS A 487 24.56 -2.88 -0.14
C LYS A 487 23.47 -2.83 -1.21
N ARG A 488 22.58 -3.84 -1.24
CA ARG A 488 21.43 -3.85 -2.19
C ARG A 488 20.52 -2.65 -1.99
N ILE A 489 20.09 -2.37 -0.76
CA ILE A 489 19.20 -1.24 -0.44
C ILE A 489 19.90 0.09 -0.76
N ASN A 490 21.18 0.22 -0.45
CA ASN A 490 21.95 1.41 -0.78
C ASN A 490 21.97 1.66 -2.30
N CYS A 491 22.29 0.62 -3.10
CA CYS A 491 22.23 0.72 -4.56
C CYS A 491 20.84 1.12 -5.06
N MET A 492 19.77 0.58 -4.47
CA MET A 492 18.41 0.96 -4.83
C MET A 492 18.14 2.43 -4.51
N PHE A 493 18.56 2.89 -3.33
CA PHE A 493 18.40 4.28 -2.93
C PHE A 493 19.21 5.23 -3.83
N ASP A 494 20.46 4.90 -4.15
CA ASP A 494 21.33 5.66 -5.06
C ASP A 494 20.73 5.79 -6.47
N ILE A 495 20.11 4.71 -7.00
CA ILE A 495 19.40 4.75 -8.29
C ILE A 495 18.18 5.67 -8.22
N MET A 496 17.43 5.67 -7.11
CA MET A 496 16.33 6.62 -6.92
C MET A 496 16.82 8.07 -6.85
N LEU A 497 17.98 8.32 -6.21
CA LEU A 497 18.60 9.64 -6.20
C LEU A 497 19.10 10.08 -7.58
N LYS A 498 19.47 9.14 -8.46
CA LYS A 498 19.92 9.41 -9.83
C LYS A 498 18.76 9.45 -10.85
N ASP A 499 17.52 9.15 -10.45
CA ASP A 499 16.37 9.21 -11.36
C ASP A 499 16.21 10.63 -11.90
N ASN A 500 16.39 10.79 -13.22
CA ASN A 500 16.26 12.06 -13.93
C ASN A 500 15.06 12.06 -14.93
N VAL A 501 14.36 10.94 -15.05
CA VAL A 501 13.19 10.80 -15.94
C VAL A 501 11.89 11.10 -15.19
N LYS A 502 11.71 10.53 -14.00
CA LYS A 502 10.48 10.63 -13.20
C LYS A 502 10.62 11.50 -11.96
N ALA A 503 11.84 11.63 -11.41
CA ALA A 503 12.03 12.42 -10.21
C ALA A 503 11.84 13.93 -10.47
N ARG A 504 11.31 14.59 -9.45
CA ARG A 504 11.23 16.04 -9.34
C ARG A 504 11.94 16.46 -8.05
N ILE A 505 12.73 17.51 -8.12
CA ILE A 505 13.45 18.06 -6.97
C ILE A 505 12.69 19.25 -6.43
N MET A 506 12.48 19.28 -5.13
CA MET A 506 11.91 20.45 -4.46
C MET A 506 12.99 21.53 -4.33
N LYS A 507 12.65 22.75 -4.73
CA LYS A 507 13.48 23.94 -4.57
C LYS A 507 13.18 24.63 -3.24
N ASN A 508 13.99 25.63 -2.91
CA ASN A 508 13.82 26.46 -1.70
C ASN A 508 12.58 27.37 -1.68
N ASP A 509 11.83 27.42 -2.78
CA ASP A 509 10.50 28.04 -2.90
C ASP A 509 9.35 27.03 -2.73
N ALA A 510 9.65 25.80 -2.31
CA ALA A 510 8.73 24.67 -2.18
C ALA A 510 8.13 24.16 -3.53
N VAL A 511 8.67 24.61 -4.67
CA VAL A 511 8.22 24.18 -6.00
C VAL A 511 9.00 22.95 -6.43
N TYR A 512 8.29 21.93 -6.91
CA TYR A 512 8.89 20.73 -7.51
C TYR A 512 9.19 20.95 -8.99
N ALA A 513 10.46 20.89 -9.35
CA ALA A 513 10.91 21.03 -10.72
C ALA A 513 11.55 19.74 -11.25
N LYS A 514 11.31 19.43 -12.53
CA LYS A 514 12.07 18.41 -13.25
C LYS A 514 13.46 18.98 -13.55
N GLN A 515 14.51 18.22 -13.27
CA GLN A 515 15.85 18.63 -13.69
C GLN A 515 16.02 18.41 -15.20
N PRO A 516 16.59 19.35 -15.93
CA PRO A 516 16.99 19.10 -17.33
C PRO A 516 18.03 17.97 -17.36
N ILE A 517 17.87 17.07 -18.30
CA ILE A 517 18.84 16.00 -18.55
C ILE A 517 19.91 16.59 -19.46
N PRO A 518 21.20 16.64 -19.06
CA PRO A 518 22.27 17.07 -19.95
C PRO A 518 22.32 16.21 -21.23
N GLU A 519 22.68 16.78 -22.37
CA GLU A 519 22.65 16.11 -23.69
C GLU A 519 23.42 14.77 -23.72
N ASN A 520 24.45 14.61 -22.89
CA ASN A 520 25.27 13.39 -22.85
C ASN A 520 25.00 12.52 -21.60
N ALA A 521 23.99 12.84 -20.77
CA ALA A 521 23.68 12.07 -19.59
C ALA A 521 22.72 10.92 -19.91
N ALA A 522 22.99 9.74 -19.35
CA ALA A 522 22.09 8.60 -19.46
C ALA A 522 20.74 8.91 -18.80
N GLU A 523 19.65 8.56 -19.46
CA GLU A 523 18.32 8.58 -18.86
C GLU A 523 18.18 7.45 -17.84
N ILE A 524 17.86 7.81 -16.60
CA ILE A 524 17.65 6.86 -15.51
C ILE A 524 16.21 7.01 -15.01
N ASN A 525 15.40 6.01 -15.32
CA ASN A 525 14.10 5.77 -14.70
C ASN A 525 14.26 4.66 -13.67
N SER A 526 14.25 4.98 -12.41
CA SER A 526 14.54 4.03 -11.33
C SER A 526 13.62 2.79 -11.35
N GLN A 527 12.33 2.95 -11.67
CA GLN A 527 11.37 1.83 -11.72
C GLN A 527 11.65 0.88 -12.89
N GLU A 528 11.98 1.41 -14.06
CA GLU A 528 12.35 0.57 -15.21
C GLU A 528 13.71 -0.10 -14.97
N TYR A 529 14.68 0.60 -14.36
CA TYR A 529 15.97 0.02 -13.99
C TYR A 529 15.81 -1.21 -13.08
N PHE A 530 14.98 -1.12 -12.02
CA PHE A 530 14.75 -2.25 -11.12
C PHE A 530 14.05 -3.43 -11.80
N TYR A 531 13.17 -3.17 -12.76
CA TYR A 531 12.58 -4.23 -13.57
C TYR A 531 13.62 -4.93 -14.43
N ASP A 532 14.43 -4.17 -15.16
CA ASP A 532 15.47 -4.72 -16.02
C ASP A 532 16.51 -5.51 -15.21
N GLU A 533 16.84 -5.02 -14.00
CA GLU A 533 17.69 -5.76 -13.06
C GLU A 533 17.05 -7.10 -12.65
N ALA A 534 15.76 -7.10 -12.30
CA ALA A 534 15.04 -8.32 -11.92
C ALA A 534 14.98 -9.33 -13.08
N TYR A 535 14.74 -8.86 -14.31
CA TYR A 535 14.76 -9.71 -15.52
C TYR A 535 16.14 -10.30 -15.78
N LYS A 536 17.20 -9.50 -15.73
CA LYS A 536 18.60 -9.94 -15.88
C LYS A 536 18.97 -11.01 -14.82
N ASN A 537 18.60 -10.76 -13.58
CA ASN A 537 18.88 -11.69 -12.48
C ASN A 537 18.13 -13.01 -12.64
N ALA A 538 16.88 -12.99 -13.08
CA ALA A 538 16.08 -14.17 -13.34
C ALA A 538 16.64 -14.99 -14.53
N ALA A 539 17.06 -14.33 -15.61
CA ALA A 539 17.71 -14.97 -16.76
C ALA A 539 19.02 -15.66 -16.37
N ALA A 540 19.91 -14.94 -15.68
CA ALA A 540 21.18 -15.48 -15.19
C ALA A 540 20.98 -16.71 -14.28
N LYS A 541 19.94 -16.71 -13.45
CA LYS A 541 19.58 -17.89 -12.63
C LYS A 541 19.19 -19.09 -13.49
N LYS A 542 18.33 -18.88 -14.50
CA LYS A 542 17.92 -19.95 -15.42
C LYS A 542 19.13 -20.57 -16.13
N GLU A 543 20.04 -19.75 -16.64
CA GLU A 543 21.27 -20.24 -17.29
C GLU A 543 22.14 -21.08 -16.35
N ARG A 544 22.34 -20.62 -15.11
CA ARG A 544 23.09 -21.38 -14.10
C ARG A 544 22.44 -22.74 -13.81
N GLN A 545 21.10 -22.77 -13.73
CA GLN A 545 20.37 -24.03 -13.51
C GLN A 545 20.51 -24.99 -14.69
N VAL A 546 20.45 -24.51 -15.94
CA VAL A 546 20.64 -25.31 -17.14
C VAL A 546 22.06 -25.87 -17.18
N ARG A 547 23.08 -25.03 -16.98
CA ARG A 547 24.49 -25.48 -16.92
C ARG A 547 24.75 -26.52 -15.84
N ALA A 548 24.11 -26.35 -14.66
CA ALA A 548 24.23 -27.33 -13.57
C ALA A 548 23.58 -28.68 -13.90
N LYS A 549 22.43 -28.67 -14.59
CA LYS A 549 21.77 -29.90 -15.08
C LYS A 549 22.61 -30.63 -16.12
N LEU A 550 23.18 -29.91 -17.09
CA LEU A 550 24.06 -30.48 -18.13
C LEU A 550 25.29 -31.12 -17.50
N LYS A 551 25.98 -30.42 -16.56
CA LYS A 551 27.13 -30.99 -15.85
C LYS A 551 26.79 -32.26 -15.04
N LYS A 552 25.56 -32.36 -14.47
CA LYS A 552 25.10 -33.58 -13.78
C LYS A 552 24.84 -34.71 -14.76
N ALA A 553 24.23 -34.42 -15.90
CA ALA A 553 23.98 -35.43 -16.95
C ALA A 553 25.29 -35.99 -17.52
N GLU A 554 26.28 -35.15 -17.80
CA GLU A 554 27.62 -35.57 -18.26
C GLU A 554 28.36 -36.43 -17.22
N LYS A 555 28.22 -36.11 -15.91
CA LYS A 555 28.81 -36.93 -14.84
C LYS A 555 28.13 -38.28 -14.70
N SER A 556 26.80 -38.37 -14.86
CA SER A 556 26.06 -39.61 -14.79
C SER A 556 26.37 -40.54 -15.97
N GLN A 557 26.70 -40.01 -17.16
CA GLN A 557 27.12 -40.79 -18.32
C GLN A 557 28.56 -41.32 -18.21
N LYS A 558 29.42 -40.67 -17.40
CA LYS A 558 30.82 -41.05 -17.20
C LYS A 558 31.05 -42.04 -16.06
N THR A 559 30.00 -42.48 -15.33
CA THR A 559 30.14 -43.49 -14.28
C THR A 559 30.08 -44.90 -14.94
N PRO A 560 31.18 -45.72 -14.94
CA PRO A 560 31.16 -47.01 -15.59
C PRO A 560 30.22 -47.97 -14.84
N ILE A 561 29.36 -48.67 -15.59
CA ILE A 561 28.57 -49.77 -15.09
C ILE A 561 29.57 -50.80 -14.51
N LYS A 562 29.64 -50.95 -13.19
CA LYS A 562 30.30 -52.07 -12.55
C LYS A 562 29.60 -53.33 -13.02
N LYS A 563 30.17 -54.05 -13.98
CA LYS A 563 29.78 -55.43 -14.34
C LYS A 563 29.77 -56.26 -13.05
N LYS A 564 28.61 -56.71 -12.61
CA LYS A 564 28.48 -57.80 -11.68
C LYS A 564 29.05 -59.03 -12.39
N ASN A 565 30.29 -59.42 -12.07
CA ASN A 565 30.80 -60.75 -12.35
C ASN A 565 29.99 -61.73 -11.49
N SER A 566 29.06 -62.44 -12.09
CA SER A 566 28.51 -63.69 -11.60
C SER A 566 29.59 -64.74 -11.86
N GLY A 567 30.41 -65.03 -10.85
CA GLY A 567 31.31 -66.19 -10.83
C GLY A 567 30.74 -67.23 -9.89
N LYS A 568 30.56 -68.41 -10.44
CA LYS A 568 30.15 -69.75 -9.99
C LYS A 568 30.21 -70.03 -8.50
#